data_0c77a239f014c7c0209f9f11fc22ea62
#
_entry.id   0c77a239f014c7c0209f9f11fc22ea62
#
_cell.length_a   1.000
_cell.length_b   1.000
_cell.length_c   1.000
_cell.angle_alpha   90.00
_cell.angle_beta   90.00
_cell.angle_gamma   90.00
#
_symmetry.space_group_name_H-M   'P 1'
#
loop_
_entity.id
_entity.type
_entity.pdbx_description
1 polymer ?
#
loop_
_entity_poly.entity_id
_entity_poly.type
_entity_poly.pdbx_seq_one_letter_code
_entity_poly.pdbx_strand_id
1 'polypeptide(L)'
;MSCKVSFIGLGVMGYPMAGYISKAGHNVTVYNRTKAKAEKWAKEYKGNVADTPMDAAKDSDFIFTCVGNDNDLREVTLGDKGLFKTAKKGSIYIDNTTASANIARELYKEAKAKGFDFLDAPISGGQAGAEGGILTVMVGGDEAPFKKAEPVIDCYS
;
A
#
# COMPACT_ATOMS: atom_id res chain seq x y z
N MET A 1 3.77 -18.18 3.64
CA MET A 1 2.55 -17.78 4.38
C MET A 1 1.78 -16.76 3.58
N SER A 2 0.46 -16.93 3.48
CA SER A 2 -0.40 -16.01 2.72
C SER A 2 -1.04 -14.99 3.66
N CYS A 3 -0.97 -13.72 3.28
CA CYS A 3 -1.57 -12.62 4.02
C CYS A 3 -2.65 -11.97 3.18
N LYS A 4 -3.56 -11.26 3.83
CA LYS A 4 -4.51 -10.40 3.12
C LYS A 4 -3.89 -9.01 2.99
N VAL A 5 -3.71 -8.59 1.74
CA VAL A 5 -3.02 -7.35 1.41
C VAL A 5 -3.94 -6.47 0.58
N SER A 6 -3.96 -5.17 0.86
CA SER A 6 -4.58 -4.20 -0.01
C SER A 6 -3.51 -3.29 -0.61
N PHE A 7 -3.69 -2.92 -1.88
CA PHE A 7 -2.77 -2.03 -2.58
C PHE A 7 -3.58 -0.92 -3.26
N ILE A 8 -3.32 0.30 -2.83
CA ILE A 8 -4.07 1.49 -3.25
C ILE A 8 -3.17 2.36 -4.11
N GLY A 9 -3.53 2.51 -5.39
CA GLY A 9 -2.76 3.27 -6.38
C GLY A 9 -2.00 2.37 -7.33
N LEU A 10 -2.49 2.28 -8.57
CA LEU A 10 -1.94 1.40 -9.61
C LEU A 10 -1.31 2.22 -10.75
N GLY A 11 -0.46 3.17 -10.40
CA GLY A 11 0.34 3.89 -11.38
C GLY A 11 1.45 3.01 -11.97
N VAL A 12 2.39 3.62 -12.68
CA VAL A 12 3.48 2.88 -13.33
C VAL A 12 4.34 2.11 -12.32
N MET A 13 4.38 2.57 -11.07
CA MET A 13 5.11 1.91 -10.00
C MET A 13 4.22 0.88 -9.26
N GLY A 14 3.04 1.31 -8.81
CA GLY A 14 2.16 0.48 -7.98
C GLY A 14 1.62 -0.74 -8.68
N TYR A 15 1.31 -0.64 -9.97
CA TYR A 15 0.77 -1.75 -10.74
C TYR A 15 1.68 -3.01 -10.68
N PRO A 16 2.96 -2.90 -11.08
CA PRO A 16 3.85 -4.07 -10.98
C PRO A 16 4.17 -4.47 -9.53
N MET A 17 4.26 -3.51 -8.60
CA MET A 17 4.51 -3.83 -7.19
C MET A 17 3.41 -4.72 -6.62
N ALA A 18 2.16 -4.33 -6.82
CA ALA A 18 1.01 -5.14 -6.39
C ALA A 18 1.01 -6.51 -7.07
N GLY A 19 1.43 -6.57 -8.33
CA GLY A 19 1.54 -7.80 -9.09
C GLY A 19 2.54 -8.79 -8.47
N TYR A 20 3.69 -8.31 -8.03
CA TYR A 20 4.69 -9.17 -7.37
C TYR A 20 4.18 -9.71 -6.04
N ILE A 21 3.45 -8.90 -5.28
CA ILE A 21 2.84 -9.35 -4.02
C ILE A 21 1.84 -10.47 -4.30
N SER A 22 1.03 -10.31 -5.34
CA SER A 22 0.05 -11.34 -5.74
C SER A 22 0.74 -12.63 -6.19
N LYS A 23 1.79 -12.51 -7.00
CA LYS A 23 2.57 -13.68 -7.49
C LYS A 23 3.22 -14.45 -6.35
N ALA A 24 3.54 -13.80 -5.25
CA ALA A 24 4.10 -14.46 -4.08
C ALA A 24 3.07 -15.28 -3.29
N GLY A 25 1.81 -15.25 -3.69
CA GLY A 25 0.75 -16.06 -3.07
C GLY A 25 -0.14 -15.33 -2.07
N HIS A 26 0.03 -14.02 -1.92
CA HIS A 26 -0.83 -13.24 -1.04
C HIS A 26 -2.19 -12.94 -1.69
N ASN A 27 -3.20 -12.77 -0.86
CA ASN A 27 -4.53 -12.38 -1.32
C ASN A 27 -4.60 -10.87 -1.42
N VAL A 28 -4.52 -10.32 -2.65
CA VAL A 28 -4.41 -8.88 -2.89
C VAL A 28 -5.72 -8.31 -3.40
N THR A 29 -6.18 -7.25 -2.73
CA THR A 29 -7.30 -6.42 -3.18
C THR A 29 -6.74 -5.06 -3.58
N VAL A 30 -7.07 -4.59 -4.78
CA VAL A 30 -6.55 -3.32 -5.28
C VAL A 30 -7.64 -2.27 -5.38
N TYR A 31 -7.22 -1.01 -5.26
CA TYR A 31 -8.04 0.15 -5.58
C TYR A 31 -7.23 1.10 -6.43
N ASN A 32 -7.87 1.66 -7.46
CA ASN A 32 -7.29 2.75 -8.24
C ASN A 32 -8.40 3.75 -8.59
N ARG A 33 -8.06 5.03 -8.64
CA ARG A 33 -9.03 6.07 -8.98
C ARG A 33 -9.71 5.76 -10.32
N THR A 34 -8.93 5.32 -11.32
CA THR A 34 -9.46 4.82 -12.58
C THR A 34 -9.76 3.33 -12.42
N LYS A 35 -11.04 3.00 -12.28
CA LYS A 35 -11.49 1.64 -11.99
C LYS A 35 -11.09 0.64 -13.09
N ALA A 36 -11.10 1.06 -14.35
CA ALA A 36 -10.72 0.20 -15.47
C ALA A 36 -9.30 -0.37 -15.30
N LYS A 37 -8.39 0.40 -14.74
CA LYS A 37 -7.02 -0.06 -14.49
C LYS A 37 -6.96 -1.11 -13.38
N ALA A 38 -7.77 -0.95 -12.34
CA ALA A 38 -7.88 -1.94 -11.26
C ALA A 38 -8.47 -3.24 -11.79
N GLU A 39 -9.49 -3.15 -12.64
CA GLU A 39 -10.10 -4.33 -13.26
C GLU A 39 -9.11 -5.07 -14.18
N LYS A 40 -8.32 -4.34 -14.95
CA LYS A 40 -7.26 -4.91 -15.78
C LYS A 40 -6.23 -5.65 -14.92
N TRP A 41 -5.81 -5.03 -13.82
CA TRP A 41 -4.87 -5.63 -12.88
C TRP A 41 -5.42 -6.95 -12.32
N ALA A 42 -6.67 -6.94 -11.89
CA ALA A 42 -7.31 -8.12 -11.28
C ALA A 42 -7.40 -9.29 -12.26
N LYS A 43 -7.62 -9.02 -13.53
CA LYS A 43 -7.63 -10.06 -14.57
C LYS A 43 -6.24 -10.64 -14.79
N GLU A 44 -5.23 -9.78 -14.81
CA GLU A 44 -3.84 -10.20 -15.06
C GLU A 44 -3.26 -11.00 -13.89
N TYR A 45 -3.53 -10.57 -12.65
CA TYR A 45 -2.93 -11.15 -11.45
C TYR A 45 -3.92 -11.96 -10.59
N LYS A 46 -5.17 -12.08 -11.04
CA LYS A 46 -6.22 -12.88 -10.36
C LYS A 46 -6.50 -12.40 -8.94
N GLY A 47 -6.48 -11.08 -8.74
CA GLY A 47 -6.80 -10.47 -7.45
C GLY A 47 -8.21 -9.89 -7.42
N ASN A 48 -8.49 -9.13 -6.40
CA ASN A 48 -9.79 -8.50 -6.16
C ASN A 48 -9.72 -6.99 -6.38
N VAL A 49 -10.86 -6.38 -6.70
CA VAL A 49 -11.00 -4.93 -6.89
C VAL A 49 -11.97 -4.39 -5.84
N ALA A 50 -11.61 -3.25 -5.25
CA ALA A 50 -12.50 -2.51 -4.36
C ALA A 50 -12.87 -1.17 -4.98
N ASP A 51 -14.03 -0.64 -4.62
CA ASP A 51 -14.55 0.63 -5.16
C ASP A 51 -14.01 1.85 -4.43
N THR A 52 -13.52 1.69 -3.21
CA THR A 52 -12.97 2.77 -2.39
C THR A 52 -11.74 2.28 -1.63
N PRO A 53 -10.86 3.22 -1.19
CA PRO A 53 -9.73 2.83 -0.33
C PRO A 53 -10.19 2.13 0.96
N MET A 54 -11.27 2.60 1.58
CA MET A 54 -11.75 1.97 2.82
C MET A 54 -12.26 0.55 2.59
N ASP A 55 -12.87 0.28 1.44
CA ASP A 55 -13.30 -1.08 1.11
C ASP A 55 -12.09 -1.98 0.83
N ALA A 56 -11.06 -1.47 0.17
CA ALA A 56 -9.84 -2.21 -0.10
C ALA A 56 -9.13 -2.61 1.20
N ALA A 57 -9.05 -1.68 2.15
CA ALA A 57 -8.29 -1.88 3.39
C ALA A 57 -9.00 -2.75 4.42
N LYS A 58 -10.30 -2.97 4.28
CA LYS A 58 -11.09 -3.73 5.26
C LYS A 58 -10.53 -5.12 5.45
N ASP A 59 -10.28 -5.50 6.69
CA ASP A 59 -9.76 -6.82 7.10
C ASP A 59 -8.37 -7.15 6.56
N SER A 60 -7.63 -6.16 6.04
CA SER A 60 -6.28 -6.40 5.54
C SER A 60 -5.26 -6.48 6.67
N ASP A 61 -4.27 -7.37 6.50
CA ASP A 61 -3.13 -7.47 7.41
C ASP A 61 -2.10 -6.40 7.09
N PHE A 62 -1.89 -6.15 5.80
CA PHE A 62 -0.98 -5.12 5.29
C PHE A 62 -1.71 -4.26 4.27
N ILE A 63 -1.53 -2.95 4.37
CA ILE A 63 -2.16 -1.98 3.48
C ILE A 63 -1.05 -1.14 2.86
N PHE A 64 -1.02 -1.06 1.52
CA PHE A 64 -0.01 -0.30 0.79
C PHE A 64 -0.66 0.84 0.02
N THR A 65 0.02 2.00 -0.02
CA THR A 65 -0.36 3.09 -0.92
C THR A 65 0.84 3.49 -1.78
N CYS A 66 0.57 3.81 -3.05
CA CYS A 66 1.55 4.38 -3.96
C CYS A 66 0.81 5.32 -4.91
N VAL A 67 0.68 6.57 -4.52
CA VAL A 67 -0.11 7.58 -5.24
C VAL A 67 0.78 8.76 -5.67
N GLY A 68 0.20 9.76 -6.34
CA GLY A 68 0.98 10.76 -7.05
C GLY A 68 1.54 11.91 -6.24
N ASN A 69 0.90 12.28 -5.12
CA ASN A 69 1.29 13.47 -4.34
C ASN A 69 0.63 13.46 -2.96
N ASP A 70 0.94 14.49 -2.15
CA ASP A 70 0.40 14.62 -0.78
C ASP A 70 -1.12 14.72 -0.76
N ASN A 71 -1.73 15.44 -1.70
CA ASN A 71 -3.19 15.61 -1.73
C ASN A 71 -3.88 14.29 -2.04
N ASP A 72 -3.37 13.53 -3.00
CA ASP A 72 -3.90 12.20 -3.32
C ASP A 72 -3.73 11.25 -2.13
N LEU A 73 -2.57 11.32 -1.46
CA LEU A 73 -2.32 10.49 -0.29
C LEU A 73 -3.27 10.82 0.85
N ARG A 74 -3.52 12.10 1.10
CA ARG A 74 -4.46 12.54 2.14
C ARG A 74 -5.88 12.04 1.85
N GLU A 75 -6.30 12.10 0.59
CA GLU A 75 -7.63 11.65 0.19
C GLU A 75 -7.82 10.15 0.42
N VAL A 76 -6.86 9.32 0.00
CA VAL A 76 -6.99 7.86 0.13
C VAL A 76 -6.79 7.37 1.56
N THR A 77 -6.19 8.18 2.43
CA THR A 77 -5.97 7.84 3.84
C THR A 77 -7.04 8.43 4.75
N LEU A 78 -7.09 9.74 4.86
CA LEU A 78 -7.91 10.46 5.84
C LEU A 78 -9.22 11.00 5.26
N GLY A 79 -9.44 10.88 3.94
CA GLY A 79 -10.66 11.33 3.29
C GLY A 79 -11.89 10.53 3.73
N ASP A 80 -13.07 10.95 3.26
CA ASP A 80 -14.35 10.36 3.66
C ASP A 80 -14.43 8.85 3.38
N LYS A 81 -13.76 8.39 2.33
CA LYS A 81 -13.70 6.97 1.95
C LYS A 81 -12.28 6.42 2.05
N GLY A 82 -11.48 7.02 2.92
CA GLY A 82 -10.08 6.68 3.10
C GLY A 82 -9.85 5.40 3.91
N LEU A 83 -8.66 4.85 3.76
CA LEU A 83 -8.31 3.58 4.41
C LEU A 83 -8.31 3.64 5.93
N PHE A 84 -8.11 4.82 6.52
CA PHE A 84 -8.12 4.97 7.98
C PHE A 84 -9.50 4.72 8.60
N LYS A 85 -10.57 4.69 7.78
CA LYS A 85 -11.92 4.37 8.25
C LYS A 85 -12.07 2.89 8.61
N THR A 86 -11.30 2.01 7.96
CA THR A 86 -11.49 0.56 8.07
C THR A 86 -10.22 -0.21 8.43
N ALA A 87 -9.04 0.43 8.43
CA ALA A 87 -7.81 -0.24 8.83
C ALA A 87 -7.97 -0.84 10.22
N LYS A 88 -7.79 -2.15 10.33
CA LYS A 88 -8.06 -2.84 11.60
C LYS A 88 -6.90 -2.67 12.58
N LYS A 89 -7.21 -2.80 13.88
CA LYS A 89 -6.19 -2.78 14.92
C LYS A 89 -5.17 -3.89 14.66
N GLY A 90 -3.90 -3.56 14.80
CA GLY A 90 -2.82 -4.51 14.58
C GLY A 90 -2.39 -4.67 13.14
N SER A 91 -3.09 -4.05 12.17
CA SER A 91 -2.63 -4.05 10.78
C SER A 91 -1.43 -3.12 10.62
N ILE A 92 -0.73 -3.27 9.50
CA ILE A 92 0.43 -2.42 9.19
C ILE A 92 0.16 -1.71 7.87
N TYR A 93 0.21 -0.38 7.90
CA TYR A 93 0.04 0.45 6.73
C TYR A 93 1.43 0.90 6.24
N ILE A 94 1.74 0.64 4.99
CA ILE A 94 3.01 0.97 4.35
C ILE A 94 2.75 1.97 3.23
N ASP A 95 3.33 3.16 3.31
CA ASP A 95 3.20 4.16 2.27
C ASP A 95 4.47 4.22 1.43
N ASN A 96 4.34 3.85 0.15
CA ASN A 96 5.42 3.89 -0.83
C ASN A 96 5.43 5.19 -1.64
N THR A 97 4.51 6.11 -1.36
CA THR A 97 4.42 7.39 -2.05
C THR A 97 5.64 8.26 -1.72
N THR A 98 6.17 8.95 -2.71
CA THR A 98 7.15 10.00 -2.47
C THR A 98 6.38 11.22 -1.96
N ALA A 99 6.28 11.35 -0.65
CA ALA A 99 5.46 12.35 0.01
C ALA A 99 6.30 13.20 0.96
N SER A 100 5.71 14.30 1.47
CA SER A 100 6.40 15.18 2.41
C SER A 100 6.57 14.52 3.79
N ALA A 101 7.59 14.96 4.53
CA ALA A 101 7.79 14.52 5.90
C ALA A 101 6.63 14.93 6.81
N ASN A 102 5.97 16.04 6.50
CA ASN A 102 4.83 16.52 7.29
C ASN A 102 3.65 15.56 7.24
N ILE A 103 3.28 15.09 6.05
CA ILE A 103 2.18 14.14 5.94
C ILE A 103 2.56 12.78 6.54
N ALA A 104 3.80 12.36 6.40
CA ALA A 104 4.26 11.12 7.02
C ALA A 104 4.11 11.15 8.54
N ARG A 105 4.49 12.26 9.17
CA ARG A 105 4.32 12.45 10.61
C ARG A 105 2.85 12.46 11.02
N GLU A 106 2.00 13.11 10.23
CA GLU A 106 0.56 13.17 10.49
C GLU A 106 -0.05 11.76 10.42
N LEU A 107 0.30 11.00 9.40
CA LEU A 107 -0.24 9.64 9.23
C LEU A 107 0.25 8.70 10.32
N TYR A 108 1.50 8.82 10.75
CA TYR A 108 2.03 8.04 11.87
C TYR A 108 1.21 8.29 13.14
N LYS A 109 0.97 9.55 13.46
CA LYS A 109 0.21 9.95 14.64
C LYS A 109 -1.24 9.42 14.59
N GLU A 110 -1.89 9.59 13.44
CA GLU A 110 -3.27 9.14 13.26
C GLU A 110 -3.40 7.61 13.33
N ALA A 111 -2.44 6.89 12.76
CA ALA A 111 -2.42 5.43 12.81
C ALA A 111 -2.29 4.94 14.26
N LYS A 112 -1.36 5.52 15.03
CA LYS A 112 -1.18 5.16 16.44
C LYS A 112 -2.46 5.41 17.23
N ALA A 113 -3.15 6.52 17.00
CA ALA A 113 -4.39 6.84 17.68
C ALA A 113 -5.48 5.80 17.39
N LYS A 114 -5.46 5.17 16.22
CA LYS A 114 -6.44 4.16 15.80
C LYS A 114 -5.99 2.71 16.08
N GLY A 115 -4.78 2.52 16.56
CA GLY A 115 -4.30 1.20 16.98
C GLY A 115 -3.67 0.35 15.88
N PHE A 116 -3.24 0.95 14.76
CA PHE A 116 -2.45 0.24 13.76
C PHE A 116 -1.11 0.95 13.52
N ASP A 117 -0.18 0.25 12.87
CA ASP A 117 1.16 0.76 12.65
C ASP A 117 1.30 1.41 11.27
N PHE A 118 2.22 2.37 11.15
CA PHE A 118 2.52 3.05 9.90
C PHE A 118 4.01 3.00 9.62
N LEU A 119 4.36 2.66 8.38
CA LEU A 119 5.73 2.70 7.87
C LEU A 119 5.78 3.64 6.66
N ASP A 120 6.67 4.62 6.72
CA ASP A 120 6.97 5.49 5.58
C ASP A 120 8.07 4.78 4.77
N ALA A 121 7.75 4.40 3.55
CA ALA A 121 8.61 3.51 2.78
C ALA A 121 8.77 3.97 1.32
N PRO A 122 9.33 5.18 1.10
CA PRO A 122 9.56 5.66 -0.26
C PRO A 122 10.44 4.71 -1.05
N ILE A 123 10.19 4.65 -2.35
CA ILE A 123 10.86 3.73 -3.27
C ILE A 123 11.77 4.47 -4.24
N SER A 124 12.81 3.78 -4.70
CA SER A 124 13.75 4.28 -5.69
C SER A 124 14.06 3.18 -6.70
N GLY A 125 14.23 3.53 -7.98
CA GLY A 125 14.54 2.59 -9.05
C GLY A 125 13.70 2.79 -10.30
N GLY A 126 12.73 3.70 -10.27
CA GLY A 126 11.89 4.05 -11.39
C GLY A 126 11.02 2.91 -11.89
N GLN A 127 10.38 3.12 -13.04
CA GLN A 127 9.49 2.12 -13.63
C GLN A 127 10.20 0.80 -13.91
N ALA A 128 11.44 0.84 -14.41
CA ALA A 128 12.22 -0.37 -14.69
C ALA A 128 12.47 -1.19 -13.42
N GLY A 129 12.78 -0.53 -12.32
CA GLY A 129 12.96 -1.20 -11.02
C GLY A 129 11.67 -1.84 -10.52
N ALA A 130 10.54 -1.15 -10.69
CA ALA A 130 9.24 -1.67 -10.30
C ALA A 130 8.87 -2.91 -11.13
N GLU A 131 9.03 -2.82 -12.45
CA GLU A 131 8.72 -3.93 -13.35
C GLU A 131 9.65 -5.13 -13.14
N GLY A 132 10.90 -4.87 -12.75
CA GLY A 132 11.87 -5.94 -12.47
C GLY A 132 11.80 -6.53 -11.06
N GLY A 133 10.99 -5.95 -10.18
CA GLY A 133 10.88 -6.42 -8.79
C GLY A 133 12.15 -6.15 -7.98
N ILE A 134 12.87 -5.09 -8.31
CA ILE A 134 14.18 -4.78 -7.72
C ILE A 134 14.27 -3.34 -7.19
N LEU A 135 13.17 -2.80 -6.73
CA LEU A 135 13.16 -1.47 -6.14
C LEU A 135 13.98 -1.41 -4.86
N THR A 136 14.58 -0.28 -4.61
CA THR A 136 15.15 0.04 -3.30
C THR A 136 14.08 0.72 -2.47
N VAL A 137 13.86 0.24 -1.26
CA VAL A 137 12.85 0.78 -0.35
C VAL A 137 13.55 1.28 0.91
N MET A 138 13.34 2.56 1.24
CA MET A 138 13.89 3.17 2.45
C MET A 138 12.78 3.25 3.49
N VAL A 139 12.82 2.40 4.49
CA VAL A 139 11.72 2.30 5.46
C VAL A 139 12.01 3.10 6.72
N GLY A 140 11.11 4.02 7.05
CA GLY A 140 11.10 4.73 8.32
C GLY A 140 9.92 4.31 9.17
N GLY A 141 10.14 4.13 10.47
CA GLY A 141 9.12 3.72 11.42
C GLY A 141 9.67 2.82 12.50
N ASP A 142 8.77 2.16 13.22
CA ASP A 142 9.16 1.29 14.31
C ASP A 142 9.68 -0.07 13.79
N GLU A 143 10.62 -0.66 14.52
CA GLU A 143 11.29 -1.89 14.10
C GLU A 143 10.35 -3.10 14.05
N ALA A 144 9.48 -3.26 15.03
CA ALA A 144 8.61 -4.43 15.10
C ALA A 144 7.66 -4.54 13.90
N PRO A 145 6.90 -3.49 13.51
CA PRO A 145 6.10 -3.57 12.30
C PRO A 145 6.94 -3.69 11.03
N PHE A 146 8.14 -3.10 10.99
CA PHE A 146 9.03 -3.27 9.83
C PHE A 146 9.39 -4.74 9.64
N LYS A 147 9.77 -5.44 10.69
CA LYS A 147 10.13 -6.85 10.60
C LYS A 147 8.97 -7.71 10.09
N LYS A 148 7.75 -7.40 10.50
CA LYS A 148 6.56 -8.11 10.03
C LYS A 148 6.26 -7.82 8.56
N ALA A 149 6.48 -6.59 8.10
CA ALA A 149 6.19 -6.17 6.72
C ALA A 149 7.29 -6.55 5.74
N GLU A 150 8.51 -6.76 6.21
CA GLU A 150 9.67 -7.01 5.36
C GLU A 150 9.45 -8.13 4.34
N PRO A 151 8.90 -9.31 4.70
CA PRO A 151 8.67 -10.35 3.71
C PRO A 151 7.72 -9.94 2.58
N VAL A 152 6.76 -9.06 2.86
CA VAL A 152 5.83 -8.56 1.84
C VAL A 152 6.50 -7.50 0.98
N ILE A 153 7.27 -6.59 1.60
CA ILE A 153 8.04 -5.56 0.88
C ILE A 153 9.07 -6.22 -0.04
N ASP A 154 9.68 -7.30 0.40
CA ASP A 154 10.68 -8.03 -0.38
C ASP A 154 10.12 -8.60 -1.69
N CYS A 155 8.80 -8.73 -1.82
CA CYS A 155 8.19 -9.22 -3.05
C CYS A 155 8.52 -8.34 -4.26
N TYR A 156 8.71 -7.02 -4.05
CA TYR A 156 8.95 -6.08 -5.15
C TYR A 156 10.28 -5.31 -5.02
N SER A 157 11.09 -5.66 -4.06
CA SER A 157 12.36 -4.96 -3.81
C SER A 157 13.58 -5.88 -3.83
#